data_ffd2ec75f99b2bc8c6d53966a1bcd9f3
#
_entry.id   ffd2ec75f99b2bc8c6d53966a1bcd9f3
#
_cell.length_a   1.000
_cell.length_b   1.000
_cell.length_c   1.000
_cell.angle_alpha   90.00
_cell.angle_beta   90.00
_cell.angle_gamma   90.00
#
_symmetry.space_group_name_H-M   'P 1'
#
loop_
_entity.id
_entity.type
_entity.pdbx_description
1 polymer ?
#
loop_
_entity_poly.entity_id
_entity_poly.type
_entity_poly.pdbx_seq_one_letter_code
_entity_poly.pdbx_strand_id
1 'polypeptide(L)'
;MIVGVDYSMTCPAACIPYDTPQFWFANQRTCEPLRAVTTYEITTLDVTRRAEATAHALIEWLKQYPDVRTVVLEDYAFNATGRVFHIGEHTGILKLLLKQADYHVCAVPPTVVKKFATGKGNADKPRMTAAFLQEYPHAQVWCSTFFPRTRATASMAKSPLSDLADAYWIAKYAVSQQPC
;
A
#
# COMPACT_ATOMS: atom_id res chain seq x y z
N MET A 1 -7.77 -14.02 -6.73
CA MET A 1 -6.49 -13.32 -6.44
C MET A 1 -6.66 -12.30 -5.32
N ILE A 2 -5.58 -11.92 -4.66
CA ILE A 2 -5.54 -11.00 -3.51
C ILE A 2 -4.82 -9.72 -3.88
N VAL A 3 -5.22 -8.60 -3.29
CA VAL A 3 -4.45 -7.35 -3.27
C VAL A 3 -4.10 -6.98 -1.83
N GLY A 4 -2.86 -6.58 -1.56
CA GLY A 4 -2.41 -5.98 -0.30
C GLY A 4 -2.47 -4.47 -0.38
N VAL A 5 -2.94 -3.81 0.68
CA VAL A 5 -3.12 -2.36 0.70
C VAL A 5 -2.61 -1.78 2.01
N ASP A 6 -1.62 -0.90 1.90
CA ASP A 6 -1.26 0.07 2.93
C ASP A 6 -2.05 1.35 2.68
N TYR A 7 -3.10 1.61 3.50
CA TYR A 7 -4.01 2.72 3.26
C TYR A 7 -3.73 3.91 4.17
N SER A 8 -2.64 4.59 3.89
CA SER A 8 -2.28 5.84 4.57
C SER A 8 -3.07 7.04 4.04
N MET A 9 -3.18 8.11 4.82
CA MET A 9 -3.91 9.33 4.43
C MET A 9 -3.24 10.15 3.32
N THR A 10 -1.94 9.99 3.13
CA THR A 10 -1.12 10.88 2.28
C THR A 10 -0.51 10.17 1.10
N CYS A 11 -0.24 8.89 1.21
CA CYS A 11 0.30 8.06 0.15
C CYS A 11 -0.16 6.60 0.33
N PRO A 12 -1.47 6.31 0.18
CA PRO A 12 -1.93 4.92 0.17
C PRO A 12 -1.34 4.20 -1.02
N ALA A 13 -1.01 2.93 -0.80
CA ALA A 13 -0.41 2.07 -1.81
C ALA A 13 -1.09 0.71 -1.85
N ALA A 14 -1.09 0.07 -3.01
CA ALA A 14 -1.62 -1.27 -3.21
C ALA A 14 -0.70 -2.10 -4.09
N CYS A 15 -0.70 -3.43 -3.86
CA CYS A 15 0.06 -4.38 -4.65
C CYS A 15 -0.77 -5.64 -4.94
N ILE A 16 -0.86 -6.03 -6.22
CA ILE A 16 -1.33 -7.35 -6.65
C ILE A 16 -0.09 -8.19 -6.94
N PRO A 17 0.14 -9.29 -6.20
CA PRO A 17 1.38 -10.05 -6.26
C PRO A 17 1.35 -11.11 -7.38
N TYR A 18 1.17 -10.67 -8.63
CA TYR A 18 1.40 -11.51 -9.80
C TYR A 18 2.88 -11.89 -9.96
N ASP A 19 3.24 -12.71 -10.93
CA ASP A 19 4.64 -12.99 -11.30
C ASP A 19 5.39 -11.69 -11.60
N THR A 20 4.73 -10.75 -12.28
CA THR A 20 5.14 -9.35 -12.32
C THR A 20 4.16 -8.53 -11.48
N PRO A 21 4.53 -8.16 -10.25
CA PRO A 21 3.63 -7.44 -9.36
C PRO A 21 3.12 -6.14 -9.97
N GLN A 22 1.82 -5.87 -9.80
CA GLN A 22 1.18 -4.64 -10.23
C GLN A 22 0.99 -3.75 -9.02
N PHE A 23 1.34 -2.49 -9.15
CA PHE A 23 1.29 -1.53 -8.07
C PHE A 23 0.40 -0.34 -8.40
N TRP A 24 -0.19 0.22 -7.37
CA TRP A 24 -0.91 1.48 -7.38
C TRP A 24 -0.51 2.31 -6.17
N PHE A 25 -0.43 3.60 -6.31
CA PHE A 25 -0.37 4.52 -5.17
C PHE A 25 -1.01 5.86 -5.51
N ALA A 26 -1.46 6.55 -4.46
CA ALA A 26 -1.95 7.92 -4.57
C ALA A 26 -1.02 8.88 -3.83
N ASN A 27 -0.76 10.05 -4.39
CA ASN A 27 0.07 11.07 -3.77
C ASN A 27 -0.45 12.47 -4.15
N GLN A 28 -0.06 13.49 -3.39
CA GLN A 28 -0.33 14.91 -3.70
C GLN A 28 0.49 15.45 -4.89
N ARG A 29 1.41 14.67 -5.41
CA ARG A 29 2.24 15.03 -6.56
C ARG A 29 2.17 13.90 -7.59
N THR A 30 2.00 14.27 -8.84
CA THR A 30 2.16 13.34 -9.95
C THR A 30 3.59 12.83 -10.02
N CYS A 31 3.75 11.57 -10.35
CA CYS A 31 5.06 10.96 -10.65
C CYS A 31 5.11 10.58 -12.12
N GLU A 32 6.31 10.53 -12.66
CA GLU A 32 6.55 9.95 -13.99
C GLU A 32 5.97 8.52 -14.06
N PRO A 33 5.32 8.13 -15.17
CA PRO A 33 4.79 6.78 -15.35
C PRO A 33 5.90 5.73 -15.18
N LEU A 34 5.65 4.76 -14.31
CA LEU A 34 6.55 3.64 -14.09
C LEU A 34 5.89 2.35 -14.59
N ARG A 35 6.71 1.45 -15.16
CA ARG A 35 6.21 0.15 -15.56
C ARG A 35 5.64 -0.61 -14.34
N ALA A 36 4.43 -1.15 -14.50
CA ALA A 36 3.69 -1.88 -13.47
C ALA A 36 3.29 -1.02 -12.25
N VAL A 37 3.36 0.32 -12.34
CA VAL A 37 2.91 1.23 -11.27
C VAL A 37 1.91 2.23 -11.82
N THR A 38 0.70 2.20 -11.29
CA THR A 38 -0.35 3.19 -11.56
C THR A 38 -0.34 4.25 -10.47
N THR A 39 -0.44 5.51 -10.84
CA THR A 39 -0.42 6.64 -9.92
C THR A 39 -1.74 7.40 -9.96
N TYR A 40 -2.15 7.94 -8.81
CA TYR A 40 -3.32 8.80 -8.67
C TYR A 40 -2.93 10.09 -7.93
N GLU A 41 -3.35 11.24 -8.43
CA GLU A 41 -3.11 12.52 -7.76
C GLU A 41 -4.21 12.81 -6.74
N ILE A 42 -3.82 12.93 -5.46
CA ILE A 42 -4.74 13.32 -4.40
C ILE A 42 -5.02 14.82 -4.49
N THR A 43 -6.26 15.16 -4.78
CA THR A 43 -6.71 16.54 -4.87
C THR A 43 -6.89 17.20 -3.49
N THR A 44 -6.83 18.53 -3.46
CA THR A 44 -7.03 19.34 -2.24
C THR A 44 -8.53 19.45 -1.93
N LEU A 45 -9.08 18.41 -1.32
CA LEU A 45 -10.46 18.35 -0.85
C LEU A 45 -10.47 18.31 0.69
N ASP A 46 -11.64 18.48 1.30
CA ASP A 46 -11.82 18.13 2.71
C ASP A 46 -11.50 16.65 2.95
N VAL A 47 -11.24 16.28 4.22
CA VAL A 47 -10.71 14.96 4.57
C VAL A 47 -11.63 13.82 4.08
N THR A 48 -12.94 13.98 4.24
CA THR A 48 -13.93 12.95 3.89
C THR A 48 -14.01 12.76 2.37
N ARG A 49 -14.17 13.83 1.61
CA ARG A 49 -14.22 13.79 0.14
C ARG A 49 -12.92 13.27 -0.47
N ARG A 50 -11.80 13.62 0.14
CA ARG A 50 -10.49 13.07 -0.28
C ARG A 50 -10.40 11.57 -0.04
N ALA A 51 -10.87 11.10 1.11
CA ALA A 51 -10.91 9.67 1.42
C ALA A 51 -11.80 8.91 0.42
N GLU A 52 -12.98 9.44 0.13
CA GLU A 52 -13.92 8.89 -0.85
C GLU A 52 -13.30 8.84 -2.25
N ALA A 53 -12.76 9.96 -2.74
CA ALA A 53 -12.14 10.04 -4.06
C ALA A 53 -10.95 9.09 -4.22
N THR A 54 -10.11 8.98 -3.18
CA THR A 54 -8.96 8.07 -3.17
C THR A 54 -9.42 6.60 -3.16
N ALA A 55 -10.46 6.27 -2.40
CA ALA A 55 -11.04 4.92 -2.37
C ALA A 55 -11.65 4.54 -3.74
N HIS A 56 -12.38 5.44 -4.37
CA HIS A 56 -12.91 5.22 -5.73
C HIS A 56 -11.78 5.02 -6.74
N ALA A 57 -10.71 5.82 -6.69
CA ALA A 57 -9.58 5.65 -7.59
C ALA A 57 -8.90 4.27 -7.44
N LEU A 58 -8.75 3.78 -6.20
CA LEU A 58 -8.27 2.42 -5.96
C LEU A 58 -9.23 1.37 -6.53
N ILE A 59 -10.54 1.51 -6.31
CA ILE A 59 -11.54 0.57 -6.82
C ILE A 59 -11.54 0.56 -8.36
N GLU A 60 -11.46 1.71 -9.02
CA GLU A 60 -11.35 1.78 -10.48
C GLU A 60 -10.08 1.10 -11.01
N TRP A 61 -8.97 1.20 -10.30
CA TRP A 61 -7.78 0.44 -10.63
C TRP A 61 -7.99 -1.07 -10.45
N LEU A 62 -8.63 -1.50 -9.36
CA LEU A 62 -8.92 -2.92 -9.10
C LEU A 62 -9.85 -3.54 -10.15
N LYS A 63 -10.78 -2.80 -10.72
CA LYS A 63 -11.67 -3.27 -11.78
C LYS A 63 -10.94 -3.74 -13.04
N GLN A 64 -9.70 -3.28 -13.26
CA GLN A 64 -8.85 -3.74 -14.36
C GLN A 64 -8.34 -5.17 -14.13
N TYR A 65 -8.50 -5.73 -12.92
CA TYR A 65 -8.05 -7.04 -12.51
C TYR A 65 -9.22 -7.89 -11.99
N PRO A 66 -10.05 -8.44 -12.89
CA PRO A 66 -11.32 -9.09 -12.51
C PRO A 66 -11.16 -10.38 -11.70
N ASP A 67 -9.96 -10.93 -11.62
CA ASP A 67 -9.60 -12.07 -10.77
C ASP A 67 -9.30 -11.68 -9.33
N VAL A 68 -9.08 -10.40 -9.03
CA VAL A 68 -8.92 -9.90 -7.65
C VAL A 68 -10.29 -9.85 -6.99
N ARG A 69 -10.44 -10.58 -5.87
CA ARG A 69 -11.69 -10.64 -5.10
C ARG A 69 -11.50 -10.28 -3.64
N THR A 70 -10.28 -10.33 -3.14
CA THR A 70 -9.96 -10.09 -1.73
C THR A 70 -8.98 -8.93 -1.60
N VAL A 71 -9.34 -7.97 -0.75
CA VAL A 71 -8.51 -6.83 -0.37
C VAL A 71 -8.06 -7.03 1.06
N VAL A 72 -6.74 -7.08 1.27
CA VAL A 72 -6.14 -7.23 2.60
C VAL A 72 -5.50 -5.91 3.00
N LEU A 73 -5.97 -5.35 4.10
CA LEU A 73 -5.50 -4.07 4.65
C LEU A 73 -4.56 -4.32 5.83
N GLU A 74 -3.64 -3.41 6.08
CA GLU A 74 -2.97 -3.36 7.38
C GLU A 74 -3.99 -2.97 8.47
N ASP A 75 -3.98 -3.70 9.58
CA ASP A 75 -4.85 -3.42 10.73
C ASP A 75 -4.32 -2.23 11.54
N TYR A 76 -5.19 -1.64 12.36
CA TYR A 76 -4.80 -0.54 13.22
C TYR A 76 -3.77 -0.98 14.25
N ALA A 77 -2.72 -0.18 14.45
CA ALA A 77 -1.82 -0.38 15.57
C ALA A 77 -2.54 0.02 16.87
N PHE A 78 -2.77 -0.92 17.78
CA PHE A 78 -3.51 -0.71 19.05
C PHE A 78 -2.94 0.40 19.93
N ASN A 79 -1.67 0.76 19.76
CA ASN A 79 -0.99 1.82 20.52
C ASN A 79 -0.76 3.10 19.69
N ALA A 80 -1.46 3.26 18.58
CA ALA A 80 -1.33 4.46 17.77
C ALA A 80 -1.91 5.67 18.51
N THR A 81 -1.16 6.76 18.54
CA THR A 81 -1.55 8.05 19.13
C THR A 81 -1.69 9.12 18.05
N GLY A 82 -2.35 10.23 18.36
CA GLY A 82 -2.46 11.35 17.43
C GLY A 82 -3.65 11.22 16.46
N ARG A 83 -3.39 11.11 15.16
CA ARG A 83 -4.44 11.13 14.10
C ARG A 83 -5.21 9.81 13.91
N VAL A 84 -5.28 8.97 14.94
CA VAL A 84 -5.93 7.64 14.86
C VAL A 84 -7.38 7.72 14.39
N PHE A 85 -8.14 8.72 14.87
CA PHE A 85 -9.54 8.91 14.46
C PHE A 85 -9.65 9.19 12.95
N HIS A 86 -8.81 10.06 12.41
CA HIS A 86 -8.82 10.38 10.98
C HIS A 86 -8.37 9.17 10.12
N ILE A 87 -7.42 8.38 10.61
CA ILE A 87 -7.04 7.12 9.94
C ILE A 87 -8.21 6.14 9.96
N GLY A 88 -8.90 6.04 11.10
CA GLY A 88 -10.09 5.20 11.26
C GLY A 88 -11.23 5.60 10.31
N GLU A 89 -11.56 6.90 10.23
CA GLU A 89 -12.55 7.43 9.29
C GLU A 89 -12.16 7.13 7.83
N HIS A 90 -10.92 7.42 7.46
CA HIS A 90 -10.38 7.22 6.10
C HIS A 90 -10.45 5.75 5.69
N THR A 91 -9.99 4.85 6.56
CA THR A 91 -10.04 3.40 6.31
C THR A 91 -11.47 2.85 6.36
N GLY A 92 -12.33 3.41 7.20
CA GLY A 92 -13.75 3.06 7.29
C GLY A 92 -14.49 3.32 5.98
N ILE A 93 -14.26 4.48 5.36
CA ILE A 93 -14.81 4.82 4.04
C ILE A 93 -14.33 3.82 2.99
N LEU A 94 -13.04 3.51 2.94
CA LEU A 94 -12.51 2.51 2.01
C LEU A 94 -13.18 1.14 2.20
N LYS A 95 -13.25 0.65 3.45
CA LYS A 95 -13.86 -0.65 3.76
C LYS A 95 -15.33 -0.72 3.32
N LEU A 96 -16.08 0.36 3.52
CA LEU A 96 -17.47 0.45 3.08
C LEU A 96 -17.59 0.37 1.56
N LEU A 97 -16.83 1.21 0.84
CA LEU A 97 -16.88 1.28 -0.62
C LEU A 97 -16.38 -0.01 -1.29
N LEU A 98 -15.36 -0.66 -0.73
CA LEU A 98 -14.89 -1.97 -1.21
C LEU A 98 -15.98 -3.04 -1.06
N LYS A 99 -16.67 -3.08 0.09
CA LYS A 99 -17.79 -4.02 0.29
C LYS A 99 -18.97 -3.75 -0.65
N GLN A 100 -19.28 -2.48 -0.92
CA GLN A 100 -20.31 -2.10 -1.89
C GLN A 100 -19.94 -2.48 -3.33
N ALA A 101 -18.64 -2.60 -3.61
CA ALA A 101 -18.09 -3.06 -4.88
C ALA A 101 -17.83 -4.59 -4.92
N ASP A 102 -18.43 -5.36 -3.98
CA ASP A 102 -18.34 -6.81 -3.86
C ASP A 102 -16.94 -7.40 -3.62
N TYR A 103 -16.03 -6.62 -3.04
CA TYR A 103 -14.75 -7.14 -2.58
C TYR A 103 -14.88 -7.73 -1.17
N HIS A 104 -14.24 -8.90 -0.95
CA HIS A 104 -14.00 -9.41 0.39
C HIS A 104 -12.85 -8.62 1.04
N VAL A 105 -13.07 -8.12 2.26
CA VAL A 105 -12.11 -7.24 2.95
C VAL A 105 -11.64 -7.89 4.24
N CYS A 106 -10.32 -8.12 4.35
CA CYS A 106 -9.65 -8.64 5.53
C CYS A 106 -8.66 -7.62 6.08
N ALA A 107 -8.21 -7.83 7.32
CA ALA A 107 -7.15 -7.04 7.93
C ALA A 107 -6.07 -7.95 8.52
N VAL A 108 -4.81 -7.51 8.49
CA VAL A 108 -3.67 -8.22 9.04
C VAL A 108 -2.87 -7.32 9.98
N PRO A 109 -2.45 -7.82 11.15
CA PRO A 109 -1.64 -7.04 12.07
C PRO A 109 -0.27 -6.67 11.47
N PRO A 110 0.20 -5.42 11.64
CA PRO A 110 1.50 -5.00 11.10
C PRO A 110 2.68 -5.83 11.60
N THR A 111 2.62 -6.30 12.85
CA THR A 111 3.70 -7.11 13.45
C THR A 111 3.91 -8.46 12.75
N VAL A 112 2.84 -9.09 12.25
CA VAL A 112 2.96 -10.37 11.54
C VAL A 112 3.51 -10.17 10.14
N VAL A 113 3.08 -9.11 9.44
CA VAL A 113 3.61 -8.74 8.13
C VAL A 113 5.11 -8.42 8.23
N LYS A 114 5.50 -7.61 9.21
CA LYS A 114 6.91 -7.27 9.47
C LYS A 114 7.75 -8.50 9.78
N LYS A 115 7.23 -9.42 10.61
CA LYS A 115 7.92 -10.68 10.92
C LYS A 115 8.06 -11.56 9.68
N PHE A 116 7.05 -11.63 8.83
CA PHE A 116 7.10 -12.37 7.58
C PHE A 116 8.17 -11.81 6.63
N ALA A 117 8.19 -10.50 6.45
CA ALA A 117 9.09 -9.81 5.53
C ALA A 117 10.57 -9.83 5.96
N THR A 118 10.84 -9.74 7.28
CA THR A 118 12.18 -9.43 7.79
C THR A 118 12.67 -10.37 8.89
N GLY A 119 11.84 -11.34 9.31
CA GLY A 119 12.08 -12.17 10.48
C GLY A 119 11.83 -11.47 11.83
N LYS A 120 11.52 -10.16 11.84
CA LYS A 120 11.33 -9.36 13.07
C LYS A 120 10.04 -8.56 13.02
N GLY A 121 9.13 -8.79 13.99
CA GLY A 121 7.82 -8.11 14.06
C GLY A 121 7.89 -6.61 14.39
N ASN A 122 9.03 -6.11 14.83
CA ASN A 122 9.29 -4.69 15.11
C ASN A 122 10.20 -4.02 14.06
N ALA A 123 10.30 -4.58 12.86
CA ALA A 123 11.09 -4.00 11.79
C ALA A 123 10.63 -2.56 11.46
N ASP A 124 11.61 -1.71 11.20
CA ASP A 124 11.40 -0.33 10.77
C ASP A 124 11.23 -0.24 9.24
N LYS A 125 10.77 0.93 8.74
CA LYS A 125 10.57 1.15 7.30
C LYS A 125 11.82 0.88 6.45
N PRO A 126 13.05 1.29 6.83
CA PRO A 126 14.25 0.94 6.08
C PRO A 126 14.46 -0.55 5.88
N ARG A 127 14.23 -1.36 6.92
CA ARG A 127 14.38 -2.82 6.82
C ARG A 127 13.32 -3.46 5.95
N MET A 128 12.06 -3.00 6.07
CA MET A 128 10.96 -3.46 5.22
C MET A 128 11.24 -3.18 3.74
N THR A 129 11.68 -1.96 3.44
CA THR A 129 12.02 -1.56 2.06
C THR A 129 13.24 -2.29 1.54
N ALA A 130 14.29 -2.49 2.36
CA ALA A 130 15.46 -3.25 1.95
C ALA A 130 15.10 -4.71 1.61
N ALA A 131 14.28 -5.36 2.43
CA ALA A 131 13.78 -6.71 2.15
C ALA A 131 12.96 -6.76 0.85
N PHE A 132 12.11 -5.75 0.60
CA PHE A 132 11.36 -5.63 -0.65
C PHE A 132 12.29 -5.51 -1.87
N LEU A 133 13.29 -4.63 -1.83
CA LEU A 133 14.23 -4.45 -2.92
C LEU A 133 15.13 -5.67 -3.16
N GLN A 134 15.38 -6.47 -2.12
CA GLN A 134 16.08 -7.73 -2.25
C GLN A 134 15.22 -8.79 -2.97
N GLU A 135 13.95 -8.88 -2.65
CA GLU A 135 13.02 -9.85 -3.27
C GLU A 135 12.55 -9.39 -4.65
N TYR A 136 12.36 -8.10 -4.84
CA TYR A 136 11.96 -7.51 -6.12
C TYR A 136 12.98 -6.46 -6.61
N PRO A 137 14.15 -6.88 -7.12
CA PRO A 137 15.24 -5.97 -7.53
C PRO A 137 14.84 -4.98 -8.62
N HIS A 138 13.84 -5.32 -9.45
CA HIS A 138 13.32 -4.43 -10.49
C HIS A 138 12.78 -3.10 -9.94
N ALA A 139 12.36 -3.06 -8.67
CA ALA A 139 11.96 -1.83 -8.01
C ALA A 139 13.13 -0.87 -7.69
N GLN A 140 14.37 -1.32 -7.84
CA GLN A 140 15.55 -0.46 -7.57
C GLN A 140 15.58 0.80 -8.46
N VAL A 141 15.09 0.71 -9.68
CA VAL A 141 14.97 1.86 -10.60
C VAL A 141 14.02 2.93 -10.06
N TRP A 142 13.04 2.56 -9.24
CA TRP A 142 12.10 3.52 -8.66
C TRP A 142 12.76 4.48 -7.68
N CYS A 143 13.86 4.04 -7.04
CA CYS A 143 14.62 4.91 -6.12
C CYS A 143 15.12 6.18 -6.84
N SER A 144 15.63 6.07 -8.07
CA SER A 144 16.08 7.22 -8.85
C SER A 144 14.91 8.05 -9.37
N THR A 145 13.78 7.44 -9.69
CA THR A 145 12.57 8.13 -10.16
C THR A 145 11.89 8.92 -9.05
N PHE A 146 11.68 8.29 -7.88
CA PHE A 146 11.01 8.96 -6.76
C PHE A 146 11.92 9.96 -6.03
N PHE A 147 13.23 9.73 -6.05
CA PHE A 147 14.19 10.48 -5.25
C PHE A 147 15.42 10.93 -6.06
N PRO A 148 15.24 11.68 -7.15
CA PRO A 148 16.33 11.99 -8.09
C PRO A 148 17.50 12.80 -7.49
N ARG A 149 17.32 13.40 -6.32
CA ARG A 149 18.32 14.28 -5.65
C ARG A 149 18.81 13.76 -4.30
N THR A 150 18.46 12.55 -3.89
CA THR A 150 18.84 11.99 -2.57
C THR A 150 19.73 10.77 -2.73
N ARG A 151 20.67 10.58 -1.77
CA ARG A 151 21.43 9.33 -1.68
C ARG A 151 20.46 8.17 -1.38
N ALA A 152 20.58 7.09 -2.12
CA ALA A 152 19.65 5.95 -2.11
C ALA A 152 19.28 5.45 -0.69
N THR A 153 20.25 5.42 0.23
CA THR A 153 20.03 4.92 1.60
C THR A 153 19.09 5.79 2.45
N ALA A 154 19.10 7.11 2.24
CA ALA A 154 18.21 8.01 2.99
C ALA A 154 16.77 8.04 2.45
N SER A 155 16.55 7.61 1.22
CA SER A 155 15.24 7.60 0.55
C SER A 155 14.43 6.33 0.78
N MET A 156 15.06 5.22 1.19
CA MET A 156 14.42 3.91 1.37
C MET A 156 13.31 3.89 2.43
N ALA A 157 13.32 4.84 3.39
CA ALA A 157 12.30 4.94 4.43
C ALA A 157 11.16 5.91 4.09
N LYS A 158 11.13 6.44 2.86
CA LYS A 158 10.19 7.51 2.46
C LYS A 158 9.16 7.01 1.47
N SER A 159 7.97 7.63 1.56
CA SER A 159 6.92 7.51 0.54
C SER A 159 7.40 8.03 -0.82
N PRO A 160 6.96 7.45 -1.95
CA PRO A 160 6.02 6.31 -2.01
C PRO A 160 6.69 4.93 -1.91
N LEU A 161 8.02 4.81 -1.96
CA LEU A 161 8.71 3.52 -2.01
C LEU A 161 8.45 2.67 -0.77
N SER A 162 8.44 3.27 0.43
CA SER A 162 8.15 2.54 1.67
C SER A 162 6.72 2.02 1.71
N ASP A 163 5.77 2.80 1.20
CA ASP A 163 4.35 2.42 1.23
C ASP A 163 4.06 1.33 0.17
N LEU A 164 4.74 1.37 -0.98
CA LEU A 164 4.72 0.29 -1.98
C LEU A 164 5.33 -1.01 -1.42
N ALA A 165 6.41 -0.92 -0.65
CA ALA A 165 7.01 -2.07 0.02
C ALA A 165 6.06 -2.68 1.06
N ASP A 166 5.39 -1.84 1.87
CA ASP A 166 4.43 -2.30 2.86
C ASP A 166 3.24 -2.99 2.17
N ALA A 167 2.66 -2.41 1.11
CA ALA A 167 1.59 -3.03 0.32
C ALA A 167 2.02 -4.38 -0.30
N TYR A 168 3.24 -4.47 -0.82
CA TYR A 168 3.80 -5.71 -1.35
C TYR A 168 3.86 -6.80 -0.28
N TRP A 169 4.38 -6.49 0.91
CA TRP A 169 4.50 -7.48 1.98
C TRP A 169 3.16 -7.90 2.56
N ILE A 170 2.18 -7.00 2.63
CA ILE A 170 0.79 -7.35 2.99
C ILE A 170 0.24 -8.37 1.99
N ALA A 171 0.40 -8.12 0.68
CA ALA A 171 -0.06 -9.03 -0.36
C ALA A 171 0.62 -10.40 -0.30
N LYS A 172 1.95 -10.43 -0.20
CA LYS A 172 2.74 -11.66 -0.13
C LYS A 172 2.41 -12.49 1.12
N TYR A 173 2.28 -11.84 2.27
CA TYR A 173 1.84 -12.49 3.50
C TYR A 173 0.46 -13.11 3.33
N ALA A 174 -0.50 -12.35 2.82
CA ALA A 174 -1.87 -12.83 2.65
C ALA A 174 -1.95 -14.04 1.71
N VAL A 175 -1.20 -14.04 0.60
CA VAL A 175 -1.11 -15.20 -0.29
C VAL A 175 -0.51 -16.42 0.42
N SER A 176 0.53 -16.21 1.25
CA SER A 176 1.19 -17.32 1.98
C SER A 176 0.30 -17.97 3.04
N GLN A 177 -0.73 -17.27 3.53
CA GLN A 177 -1.63 -17.78 4.57
C GLN A 177 -2.91 -18.41 4.01
N GLN A 178 -3.13 -18.44 2.68
CA GLN A 178 -4.42 -18.79 2.09
C GLN A 178 -5.56 -18.01 2.78
N PRO A 179 -5.95 -16.86 2.27
CA PRO A 179 -6.67 -15.85 3.04
C PRO A 179 -8.06 -16.27 3.48
N CYS A 180 -8.49 -15.59 4.51
CA CYS A 180 -9.83 -15.58 5.09
C CYS A 180 -10.98 -15.64 4.07
#